data_082f670eba19c413344e808896991819
#
_entry.id   082f670eba19c413344e808896991819
#
_cell.length_a   1.000
_cell.length_b   1.000
_cell.length_c   1.000
_cell.angle_alpha   90.00
_cell.angle_beta   90.00
_cell.angle_gamma   90.00
#
_symmetry.space_group_name_H-M   'P 1'
#
loop_
_entity.id
_entity.type
_entity.pdbx_description
1 polymer ?
#
loop_
_entity_poly.entity_id
_entity_poly.type
_entity_poly.pdbx_seq_one_letter_code
_entity_poly.pdbx_strand_id
1 'polypeptide(L)'
;MKLIIQIPCFNEAEALPVTLAELPRQVPGCDSVEWLVIDDGSTDHTAQVAKAHGVDHVVRLPVNRGLATAFMTGLETALAAGADIIVNTDADNQYDARDIPALVQPILNGEAELVVGERPISETEHFSWLKKRLQ
;
A
#
# COMPACT_ATOMS: atom_id res chain seq x y z
N MET A 1 13.50 -3.25 -10.62
CA MET A 1 12.88 -2.28 -9.70
C MET A 1 12.14 -2.98 -8.59
N LYS A 2 12.28 -2.47 -7.38
CA LYS A 2 11.55 -3.00 -6.21
C LYS A 2 10.27 -2.21 -6.03
N LEU A 3 9.13 -2.92 -6.04
CA LEU A 3 7.83 -2.37 -5.71
C LEU A 3 7.50 -2.68 -4.26
N ILE A 4 7.11 -1.67 -3.50
CA ILE A 4 6.54 -1.87 -2.17
C ILE A 4 5.10 -1.39 -2.19
N ILE A 5 4.19 -2.27 -1.78
CA ILE A 5 2.77 -1.94 -1.61
C ILE A 5 2.57 -1.66 -0.13
N GLN A 6 2.22 -0.42 0.19
CA GLN A 6 2.00 -0.02 1.58
C GLN A 6 0.51 0.05 1.90
N ILE A 7 0.17 -0.39 3.09
CA ILE A 7 -1.20 -0.53 3.55
C ILE A 7 -1.32 0.09 4.94
N PRO A 8 -1.79 1.35 5.04
CA PRO A 8 -2.08 1.92 6.34
C PRO A 8 -3.29 1.21 6.96
N CYS A 9 -3.18 0.83 8.21
CA CYS A 9 -4.20 0.05 8.91
C CYS A 9 -4.53 0.66 10.26
N PHE A 10 -5.82 0.65 10.60
CA PHE A 10 -6.28 0.93 11.96
C PHE A 10 -7.45 0.00 12.26
N ASN A 11 -7.24 -0.94 13.19
CA ASN A 11 -8.25 -1.93 13.57
C ASN A 11 -8.80 -2.70 12.36
N GLU A 12 -7.91 -3.27 11.56
CA GLU A 12 -8.24 -3.96 10.31
C GLU A 12 -7.96 -5.48 10.39
N ALA A 13 -7.92 -6.05 11.59
CA ALA A 13 -7.57 -7.46 11.75
C ALA A 13 -8.50 -8.40 10.97
N GLU A 14 -9.79 -8.07 10.84
CA GLU A 14 -10.73 -8.90 10.10
C GLU A 14 -10.58 -8.77 8.59
N ALA A 15 -10.42 -7.54 8.09
CA ALA A 15 -10.38 -7.28 6.66
C ALA A 15 -9.04 -7.58 6.03
N LEU A 16 -7.96 -7.44 6.80
CA LEU A 16 -6.61 -7.52 6.28
C LEU A 16 -6.27 -8.87 5.61
N PRO A 17 -6.65 -10.03 6.15
CA PRO A 17 -6.36 -11.30 5.47
C PRO A 17 -6.95 -11.39 4.07
N VAL A 18 -8.17 -10.89 3.88
CA VAL A 18 -8.83 -10.89 2.57
C VAL A 18 -8.08 -9.97 1.61
N THR A 19 -7.74 -8.78 2.07
CA THR A 19 -6.97 -7.82 1.27
C THR A 19 -5.63 -8.40 0.84
N LEU A 20 -4.89 -8.98 1.79
CA LEU A 20 -3.57 -9.55 1.50
C LEU A 20 -3.65 -10.72 0.52
N ALA A 21 -4.70 -11.54 0.61
CA ALA A 21 -4.87 -12.68 -0.28
C ALA A 21 -5.01 -12.24 -1.75
N GLU A 22 -5.47 -11.03 -1.99
CA GLU A 22 -5.69 -10.51 -3.34
C GLU A 22 -4.53 -9.65 -3.86
N LEU A 23 -3.59 -9.26 -3.00
CA LEU A 23 -2.46 -8.45 -3.42
C LEU A 23 -1.46 -9.27 -4.24
N PRO A 24 -0.89 -8.68 -5.31
CA PRO A 24 0.08 -9.39 -6.12
C PRO A 24 1.42 -9.56 -5.39
N ARG A 25 2.09 -10.65 -5.71
CA ARG A 25 3.49 -10.88 -5.35
C ARG A 25 4.40 -10.74 -6.57
N GLN A 26 3.82 -10.59 -7.74
CA GLN A 26 4.55 -10.37 -8.99
C GLN A 26 3.83 -9.30 -9.78
N VAL A 27 4.60 -8.36 -10.30
CA VAL A 27 4.09 -7.27 -11.15
C VAL A 27 5.05 -7.15 -12.33
N PRO A 28 4.55 -7.20 -13.57
CA PRO A 28 5.41 -7.07 -14.75
C PRO A 28 6.25 -5.81 -14.70
N GLY A 29 7.54 -5.94 -14.94
CA GLY A 29 8.48 -4.84 -14.89
C GLY A 29 9.12 -4.59 -13.53
N CYS A 30 8.68 -5.29 -12.49
CA CYS A 30 9.26 -5.21 -11.16
C CYS A 30 10.00 -6.50 -10.83
N ASP A 31 11.22 -6.38 -10.30
CA ASP A 31 12.02 -7.53 -9.92
C ASP A 31 11.52 -8.18 -8.64
N SER A 32 10.98 -7.37 -7.75
CA SER A 32 10.42 -7.84 -6.49
C SER A 32 9.23 -7.00 -6.08
N VAL A 33 8.32 -7.63 -5.36
CA VAL A 33 7.14 -6.99 -4.78
C VAL A 33 7.12 -7.33 -3.30
N GLU A 34 7.16 -6.31 -2.46
CA GLU A 34 7.10 -6.45 -1.01
C GLU A 34 5.88 -5.74 -0.46
N TRP A 35 5.36 -6.24 0.64
CA TRP A 35 4.22 -5.66 1.32
C TRP A 35 4.67 -4.97 2.60
N LEU A 36 4.12 -3.80 2.87
CA LEU A 36 4.38 -3.01 4.07
C LEU A 36 3.05 -2.66 4.72
N VAL A 37 2.86 -3.02 5.96
CA VAL A 37 1.71 -2.60 6.76
C VAL A 37 2.18 -1.57 7.78
N ILE A 38 1.48 -0.46 7.85
CA ILE A 38 1.65 0.53 8.90
C ILE A 38 0.44 0.43 9.83
N ASP A 39 0.67 -0.10 11.01
CA ASP A 39 -0.37 -0.22 12.03
C ASP A 39 -0.43 1.07 12.82
N ASP A 40 -1.46 1.85 12.58
CA ASP A 40 -1.64 3.18 13.16
C ASP A 40 -2.26 3.10 14.56
N GLY A 41 -1.59 2.39 15.45
CA GLY A 41 -2.00 2.33 16.86
C GLY A 41 -3.26 1.50 17.10
N SER A 42 -3.43 0.39 16.37
CA SER A 42 -4.60 -0.47 16.52
C SER A 42 -4.72 -1.05 17.93
N THR A 43 -5.94 -1.23 18.38
CA THR A 43 -6.26 -1.88 19.65
C THR A 43 -6.56 -3.37 19.47
N ASP A 44 -6.71 -3.83 18.23
CA ASP A 44 -6.90 -5.24 17.90
C ASP A 44 -5.56 -5.90 17.52
N HIS A 45 -5.61 -7.08 16.91
CA HIS A 45 -4.43 -7.85 16.52
C HIS A 45 -3.96 -7.57 15.11
N THR A 46 -4.18 -6.36 14.60
CA THR A 46 -3.83 -6.00 13.20
C THR A 46 -2.38 -6.33 12.86
N ALA A 47 -1.42 -5.91 13.69
CA ALA A 47 0.00 -6.16 13.41
C ALA A 47 0.34 -7.65 13.40
N GLN A 48 -0.21 -8.41 14.33
CA GLN A 48 0.01 -9.86 14.39
C GLN A 48 -0.57 -10.55 13.17
N VAL A 49 -1.75 -10.14 12.72
CA VAL A 49 -2.39 -10.66 11.51
C VAL A 49 -1.52 -10.39 10.29
N ALA A 50 -0.99 -9.18 10.17
CA ALA A 50 -0.10 -8.84 9.07
C ALA A 50 1.11 -9.76 9.02
N LYS A 51 1.77 -9.96 10.14
CA LYS A 51 2.94 -10.84 10.22
C LYS A 51 2.60 -12.28 9.89
N ALA A 52 1.46 -12.77 10.38
CA ALA A 52 1.03 -14.14 10.14
C ALA A 52 0.71 -14.40 8.67
N HIS A 53 0.36 -13.38 7.91
CA HIS A 53 0.01 -13.48 6.49
C HIS A 53 1.15 -13.09 5.54
N GLY A 54 2.38 -13.06 6.04
CA GLY A 54 3.55 -12.92 5.19
C GLY A 54 3.88 -11.50 4.75
N VAL A 55 3.42 -10.49 5.47
CA VAL A 55 3.80 -9.11 5.19
C VAL A 55 5.28 -8.93 5.49
N ASP A 56 6.00 -8.35 4.55
CA ASP A 56 7.47 -8.23 4.64
C ASP A 56 7.92 -7.21 5.66
N HIS A 57 7.17 -6.12 5.80
CA HIS A 57 7.51 -5.04 6.73
C HIS A 57 6.28 -4.65 7.51
N VAL A 58 6.37 -4.64 8.83
CA VAL A 58 5.28 -4.20 9.70
C VAL A 58 5.82 -3.11 10.63
N VAL A 59 5.26 -1.92 10.50
CA VAL A 59 5.58 -0.77 11.37
C VAL A 59 4.39 -0.52 12.26
N ARG A 60 4.61 -0.41 13.56
CA ARG A 60 3.56 -0.14 14.50
C ARG A 60 3.79 1.20 15.17
N LEU A 61 2.81 2.10 15.04
CA LEU A 61 2.81 3.35 15.78
C LEU A 61 2.23 3.10 17.17
N PRO A 62 2.79 3.72 18.23
CA PRO A 62 2.33 3.45 19.60
C PRO A 62 0.91 3.92 19.87
N VAL A 63 0.44 4.95 19.15
CA VAL A 63 -0.92 5.48 19.27
C VAL A 63 -1.43 5.83 17.88
N ASN A 64 -2.75 5.93 17.76
CA ASN A 64 -3.37 6.38 16.52
C ASN A 64 -2.99 7.84 16.24
N ARG A 65 -2.40 8.07 15.09
CA ARG A 65 -1.96 9.41 14.66
C ARG A 65 -2.68 9.89 13.41
N GLY A 66 -3.50 9.05 12.82
CA GLY A 66 -4.26 9.39 11.63
C GLY A 66 -3.65 8.91 10.34
N LEU A 67 -4.49 8.89 9.30
CA LEU A 67 -4.14 8.32 8.00
C LEU A 67 -2.95 9.03 7.35
N ALA A 68 -2.91 10.37 7.44
CA ALA A 68 -1.83 11.12 6.82
C ALA A 68 -0.46 10.77 7.43
N THR A 69 -0.38 10.65 8.75
CA THR A 69 0.85 10.25 9.42
C THR A 69 1.23 8.84 9.08
N ALA A 70 0.28 7.91 9.05
CA ALA A 70 0.53 6.52 8.68
C ALA A 70 1.03 6.44 7.23
N PHE A 71 0.42 7.19 6.32
CA PHE A 71 0.85 7.25 4.92
C PHE A 71 2.29 7.73 4.81
N MET A 72 2.65 8.83 5.48
CA MET A 72 4.00 9.37 5.43
C MET A 72 5.02 8.43 6.07
N THR A 73 4.65 7.79 7.18
CA THR A 73 5.50 6.77 7.81
C THR A 73 5.77 5.62 6.85
N GLY A 74 4.74 5.22 6.10
CA GLY A 74 4.88 4.20 5.08
C GLY A 74 5.86 4.60 3.98
N LEU A 75 5.74 5.82 3.48
CA LEU A 75 6.66 6.31 2.44
C LEU A 75 8.10 6.30 2.94
N GLU A 76 8.35 6.80 4.15
CA GLU A 76 9.69 6.82 4.72
C GLU A 76 10.26 5.41 4.90
N THR A 77 9.44 4.50 5.42
CA THR A 77 9.84 3.12 5.63
C THR A 77 10.13 2.42 4.30
N ALA A 78 9.27 2.60 3.31
CA ALA A 78 9.45 2.01 2.00
C ALA A 78 10.73 2.50 1.32
N LEU A 79 10.99 3.81 1.39
CA LEU A 79 12.21 4.37 0.83
C LEU A 79 13.45 3.81 1.53
N ALA A 80 13.42 3.69 2.86
CA ALA A 80 14.53 3.11 3.62
C ALA A 80 14.74 1.63 3.27
N ALA A 81 13.68 0.93 2.88
CA ALA A 81 13.75 -0.47 2.46
C ALA A 81 14.17 -0.64 0.99
N GLY A 82 14.50 0.45 0.31
CA GLY A 82 15.00 0.41 -1.05
C GLY A 82 13.92 0.38 -2.14
N ALA A 83 12.73 0.85 -1.83
CA ALA A 83 11.66 0.89 -2.83
C ALA A 83 12.03 1.83 -3.98
N ASP A 84 11.84 1.34 -5.20
CA ASP A 84 11.89 2.17 -6.40
C ASP A 84 10.50 2.68 -6.75
N ILE A 85 9.47 1.91 -6.41
CA ILE A 85 8.08 2.23 -6.67
C ILE A 85 7.28 1.94 -5.40
N ILE A 86 6.39 2.84 -5.04
CA ILE A 86 5.51 2.66 -3.87
C ILE A 86 4.08 2.80 -4.33
N VAL A 87 3.25 1.81 -3.97
CA VAL A 87 1.80 1.85 -4.17
C VAL A 87 1.13 1.84 -2.80
N ASN A 88 0.20 2.77 -2.60
CA ASN A 88 -0.60 2.80 -1.38
C ASN A 88 -1.98 2.22 -1.67
N THR A 89 -2.44 1.33 -0.81
CA THR A 89 -3.78 0.74 -0.91
C THR A 89 -4.43 0.65 0.47
N ASP A 90 -5.75 0.52 0.49
CA ASP A 90 -6.50 0.40 1.74
C ASP A 90 -6.57 -1.04 2.23
N ALA A 91 -6.68 -1.20 3.55
CA ALA A 91 -6.74 -2.50 4.19
C ALA A 91 -8.11 -3.17 4.10
N ASP A 92 -9.15 -2.44 3.74
CA ASP A 92 -10.52 -2.91 3.77
C ASP A 92 -10.99 -3.53 2.45
N ASN A 93 -10.07 -3.81 1.54
CA ASN A 93 -10.32 -4.47 0.27
C ASN A 93 -11.32 -3.72 -0.62
N GLN A 94 -11.33 -2.41 -0.57
CA GLN A 94 -12.22 -1.60 -1.41
C GLN A 94 -11.64 -1.31 -2.79
N TYR A 95 -10.38 -1.64 -3.02
CA TYR A 95 -9.76 -1.58 -4.33
C TYR A 95 -9.74 -2.96 -4.95
N ASP A 96 -9.75 -2.98 -6.28
CA ASP A 96 -9.44 -4.20 -6.99
C ASP A 96 -7.92 -4.30 -7.12
N ALA A 97 -7.32 -5.27 -6.43
CA ALA A 97 -5.88 -5.45 -6.45
C ALA A 97 -5.33 -5.75 -7.84
N ARG A 98 -6.19 -6.22 -8.75
CA ARG A 98 -5.80 -6.46 -10.15
C ARG A 98 -5.48 -5.18 -10.89
N ASP A 99 -5.87 -4.02 -10.36
CA ASP A 99 -5.55 -2.74 -10.96
C ASP A 99 -4.13 -2.27 -10.63
N ILE A 100 -3.46 -2.89 -9.66
CA ILE A 100 -2.12 -2.47 -9.25
C ILE A 100 -1.11 -2.50 -10.41
N PRO A 101 -1.06 -3.52 -11.27
CA PRO A 101 -0.15 -3.47 -12.42
C PRO A 101 -0.40 -2.27 -13.32
N ALA A 102 -1.67 -1.88 -13.52
CA ALA A 102 -2.00 -0.70 -14.32
C ALA A 102 -1.58 0.60 -13.63
N LEU A 103 -1.61 0.64 -12.30
CA LEU A 103 -1.13 1.79 -11.52
C LEU A 103 0.37 1.98 -11.69
N VAL A 104 1.11 0.90 -11.80
CA VAL A 104 2.57 0.92 -11.86
C VAL A 104 3.09 1.29 -13.24
N GLN A 105 2.33 1.01 -14.30
CA GLN A 105 2.80 1.23 -15.67
C GLN A 105 3.27 2.67 -15.97
N PRO A 106 2.57 3.72 -15.56
CA PRO A 106 3.06 5.08 -15.79
C PRO A 106 4.43 5.34 -15.18
N ILE A 107 4.71 4.72 -14.03
CA ILE A 107 6.02 4.86 -13.39
C ILE A 107 7.08 4.12 -14.20
N LEU A 108 6.79 2.90 -14.63
CA LEU A 108 7.70 2.10 -15.43
C LEU A 108 8.00 2.77 -16.78
N ASN A 109 7.03 3.50 -17.31
CA ASN A 109 7.18 4.25 -18.55
C ASN A 109 7.88 5.60 -18.37
N GLY A 110 8.28 5.94 -17.14
CA GLY A 110 8.93 7.21 -16.86
C GLY A 110 7.98 8.41 -16.78
N GLU A 111 6.68 8.16 -16.72
CA GLU A 111 5.66 9.22 -16.71
C GLU A 111 5.37 9.76 -15.31
N ALA A 112 5.69 8.98 -14.26
CA ALA A 112 5.42 9.35 -12.89
C ALA A 112 6.41 8.67 -11.96
N GLU A 113 6.57 9.20 -10.74
CA GLU A 113 7.38 8.60 -9.70
C GLU A 113 6.55 8.17 -8.50
N LEU A 114 5.38 8.77 -8.32
CA LEU A 114 4.44 8.41 -7.26
C LEU A 114 3.04 8.36 -7.83
N VAL A 115 2.35 7.27 -7.58
CA VAL A 115 0.95 7.10 -7.98
C VAL A 115 0.16 6.68 -6.74
N VAL A 116 -0.94 7.36 -6.48
CA VAL A 116 -1.86 7.02 -5.40
C VAL A 116 -3.18 6.61 -6.03
N GLY A 117 -3.61 5.38 -5.72
CA GLY A 117 -4.94 4.92 -6.08
C GLY A 117 -5.92 5.37 -5.03
N GLU A 118 -6.94 6.09 -5.42
CA GLU A 118 -7.99 6.51 -4.52
C GLU A 118 -9.20 5.58 -4.64
N ARG A 119 -9.85 5.38 -3.50
CA ARG A 119 -11.06 4.59 -3.45
C ARG A 119 -12.19 5.30 -4.18
N PRO A 120 -13.05 4.58 -4.92
CA PRO A 120 -14.22 5.20 -5.54
C PRO A 120 -15.12 5.84 -4.48
N ILE A 121 -15.54 7.07 -4.71
CA ILE A 121 -16.33 7.83 -3.74
C ILE A 121 -17.82 7.74 -4.09
N SER A 122 -18.16 7.36 -5.31
CA SER A 122 -19.53 7.34 -5.79
C SER A 122 -19.72 6.20 -6.79
N GLU A 123 -20.91 6.14 -7.37
CA GLU A 123 -21.25 5.15 -8.39
C GLU A 123 -20.39 5.25 -9.65
N THR A 124 -19.70 6.33 -9.83
CA THR A 124 -18.72 6.45 -10.90
C THR A 124 -17.44 5.75 -10.46
N GLU A 125 -17.41 4.50 -10.61
CA GLU A 125 -16.26 3.72 -10.23
C GLU A 125 -15.03 4.15 -11.02
N HIS A 126 -14.21 4.93 -10.39
CA HIS A 126 -12.96 5.35 -10.98
C HIS A 126 -11.93 5.53 -9.89
N PHE A 127 -10.69 5.32 -10.25
CA PHE A 127 -9.58 5.65 -9.40
C PHE A 127 -9.08 7.03 -9.78
N SER A 128 -8.99 7.90 -8.80
CA SER A 128 -8.23 9.12 -8.98
C SER A 128 -6.76 8.81 -8.86
N TRP A 129 -5.99 9.35 -9.75
CA TRP A 129 -4.55 9.16 -9.76
C TRP A 129 -3.87 10.45 -9.40
N LEU A 130 -3.09 10.43 -8.34
CA LEU A 130 -2.15 11.49 -8.11
C LEU A 130 -0.82 11.05 -8.71
N LYS A 131 -0.48 11.63 -9.84
CA LYS A 131 0.81 11.44 -10.46
C LYS A 131 1.67 12.62 -10.08
N LYS A 132 2.77 12.34 -9.44
CA LYS A 132 3.70 13.39 -9.11
C LYS A 132 5.06 13.04 -9.68
N ARG A 133 5.50 13.86 -10.58
CA ARG A 133 6.82 13.74 -11.17
C ARG A 133 7.76 14.64 -10.41
N LEU A 134 8.81 14.08 -9.86
CA LEU A 134 9.86 14.86 -9.22
C LEU A 134 10.77 15.41 -10.30
N GLN A 135 11.06 16.66 -10.18
CA GLN A 135 11.96 17.33 -11.11
C GLN A 135 13.30 17.59 -10.46
#